data_783008ea59a12d02e9254231259227eb
#
_entry.id   783008ea59a12d02e9254231259227eb
#
_cell.length_a   1.000
_cell.length_b   1.000
_cell.length_c   1.000
_cell.angle_alpha   90.00
_cell.angle_beta   90.00
_cell.angle_gamma   90.00
#
_symmetry.space_group_name_H-M   'P 1'
#
loop_
_entity.id
_entity.type
_entity.pdbx_description
1 polymer ?
#
loop_
_entity_poly.entity_id
_entity_poly.type
_entity_poly.pdbx_seq_one_letter_code
_entity_poly.pdbx_strand_id
1 'polypeptide(L)'
;MILSLLLVPALHVTLIGALGGLVGAFAYLDKRIFFAESVTHGTFPGAVLGVVIAAALGLGHSGMSAALYVGAFLGTIPLVALMRSLASIPGISSQGAAGIVLTAGFATGYFLATWFKPLPLAVSSFLTGSVMTVSPADVAWAGAVLTVALAVVAAGHRQLLAHCFDPADPGAARGASRNERIILGLILAAVTVAIPAVGTILSIALIAAPAA
;
A
#
# COMPACT_ATOMS: atom_id res chain seq x y z
N MET A 1 28.94 6.29 16.06
CA MET A 1 27.65 6.12 16.74
C MET A 1 26.48 6.78 16.03
N ILE A 2 26.54 8.09 15.66
CA ILE A 2 25.44 8.75 14.90
C ILE A 2 25.25 8.13 13.52
N LEU A 3 26.33 7.84 12.81
CA LEU A 3 26.29 7.27 11.45
C LEU A 3 25.60 5.89 11.44
N SER A 4 25.87 5.03 12.41
CA SER A 4 25.22 3.72 12.52
C SER A 4 23.74 3.80 12.86
N LEU A 5 23.31 4.86 13.55
CA LEU A 5 21.92 5.09 13.91
C LEU A 5 21.09 5.56 12.70
N LEU A 6 21.71 6.31 11.78
CA LEU A 6 21.06 6.84 10.59
C LEU A 6 21.10 5.87 9.40
N LEU A 7 21.97 4.87 9.43
CA LEU A 7 22.19 3.98 8.29
C LEU A 7 20.97 3.11 7.98
N VAL A 8 20.30 2.56 8.99
CA VAL A 8 19.09 1.74 8.82
C VAL A 8 17.94 2.56 8.25
N PRO A 9 17.57 3.73 8.82
CA PRO A 9 16.58 4.61 8.23
C PRO A 9 16.92 5.06 6.79
N ALA A 10 18.15 5.48 6.54
CA ALA A 10 18.57 5.93 5.22
C ALA A 10 18.48 4.83 4.17
N LEU A 11 18.92 3.61 4.51
CA LEU A 11 18.81 2.46 3.63
C LEU A 11 17.36 2.12 3.32
N HIS A 12 16.50 2.14 4.35
CA HIS A 12 15.07 1.89 4.17
C HIS A 12 14.42 2.91 3.23
N VAL A 13 14.65 4.21 3.47
CA VAL A 13 14.11 5.29 2.62
C VAL A 13 14.59 5.16 1.18
N THR A 14 15.86 4.78 0.98
CA THR A 14 16.40 4.55 -0.37
C THR A 14 15.69 3.40 -1.07
N LEU A 15 15.47 2.28 -0.37
CA LEU A 15 14.78 1.11 -0.92
C LEU A 15 13.32 1.40 -1.26
N ILE A 16 12.58 2.05 -0.35
CA ILE A 16 11.18 2.41 -0.63
C ILE A 16 11.06 3.50 -1.69
N GLY A 17 12.03 4.41 -1.79
CA GLY A 17 12.12 5.40 -2.87
C GLY A 17 12.32 4.75 -4.23
N ALA A 18 13.25 3.81 -4.34
CA ALA A 18 13.48 3.03 -5.55
C ALA A 18 12.23 2.19 -5.93
N LEU A 19 11.60 1.55 -4.93
CA LEU A 19 10.37 0.79 -5.12
C LEU A 19 9.22 1.70 -5.57
N GLY A 20 9.06 2.86 -4.93
CA GLY A 20 8.05 3.87 -5.26
C GLY A 20 8.22 4.38 -6.69
N GLY A 21 9.46 4.68 -7.11
CA GLY A 21 9.76 5.09 -8.49
C GLY A 21 9.42 4.01 -9.51
N LEU A 22 9.82 2.76 -9.25
CA LEU A 22 9.54 1.63 -10.15
C LEU A 22 8.05 1.36 -10.28
N VAL A 23 7.35 1.21 -9.15
CA VAL A 23 5.92 0.86 -9.12
C VAL A 23 5.07 2.07 -9.51
N GLY A 24 5.48 3.27 -9.11
CA GLY A 24 4.81 4.52 -9.45
C GLY A 24 4.72 4.76 -10.94
N ALA A 25 5.80 4.47 -11.70
CA ALA A 25 5.77 4.58 -13.14
C ALA A 25 4.64 3.73 -13.77
N PHE A 26 4.47 2.48 -13.35
CA PHE A 26 3.38 1.63 -13.83
C PHE A 26 2.01 2.09 -13.31
N ALA A 27 1.93 2.53 -12.04
CA ALA A 27 0.70 3.06 -11.47
C ALA A 27 0.22 4.33 -12.22
N TYR A 28 1.15 5.17 -12.64
CA TYR A 28 0.87 6.37 -13.43
C TYR A 28 0.42 6.02 -14.85
N LEU A 29 1.18 5.17 -15.55
CA LEU A 29 0.89 4.76 -16.93
C LEU A 29 -0.45 4.00 -17.04
N ASP A 30 -0.77 3.15 -16.07
CA ASP A 30 -2.05 2.42 -15.99
C ASP A 30 -3.19 3.25 -15.38
N LYS A 31 -2.94 4.55 -15.07
CA LYS A 31 -3.92 5.49 -14.47
C LYS A 31 -4.48 4.98 -13.13
N ARG A 32 -3.68 4.29 -12.32
CA ARG A 32 -4.03 3.66 -11.04
C ARG A 32 -3.54 4.42 -9.81
N ILE A 33 -3.10 5.67 -9.96
CA ILE A 33 -2.65 6.49 -8.81
C ILE A 33 -3.77 6.63 -7.77
N PHE A 34 -5.01 6.89 -8.20
CA PHE A 34 -6.16 6.97 -7.31
C PHE A 34 -6.47 5.64 -6.60
N PHE A 35 -6.20 4.52 -7.26
CA PHE A 35 -6.28 3.20 -6.62
C PHE A 35 -5.24 3.08 -5.51
N ALA A 36 -3.99 3.45 -5.78
CA ALA A 36 -2.92 3.42 -4.78
C ALA A 36 -3.28 4.27 -3.56
N GLU A 37 -3.83 5.47 -3.77
CA GLU A 37 -4.31 6.35 -2.72
C GLU A 37 -5.44 5.72 -1.91
N SER A 38 -6.43 5.14 -2.58
CA SER A 38 -7.56 4.48 -1.93
C SER A 38 -7.14 3.30 -1.08
N VAL A 39 -6.20 2.49 -1.58
CA VAL A 39 -5.62 1.37 -0.82
C VAL A 39 -4.87 1.89 0.39
N THR A 40 -4.03 2.90 0.23
CA THR A 40 -3.21 3.46 1.31
C THR A 40 -4.08 3.95 2.48
N HIS A 41 -5.13 4.71 2.20
CA HIS A 41 -6.06 5.18 3.24
C HIS A 41 -7.03 4.08 3.70
N GLY A 42 -7.39 3.17 2.82
CA GLY A 42 -8.27 2.04 3.10
C GLY A 42 -7.64 0.97 4.01
N THR A 43 -6.31 0.95 4.16
CA THR A 43 -5.63 0.07 5.14
C THR A 43 -5.95 0.43 6.59
N PHE A 44 -6.33 1.68 6.86
CA PHE A 44 -6.49 2.21 8.21
C PHE A 44 -7.55 1.48 9.06
N PRO A 45 -8.78 1.19 8.59
CA PRO A 45 -9.73 0.41 9.37
C PRO A 45 -9.22 -0.97 9.76
N GLY A 46 -8.55 -1.64 8.81
CA GLY A 46 -7.95 -2.95 9.04
C GLY A 46 -6.83 -2.91 10.07
N ALA A 47 -5.98 -1.88 10.04
CA ALA A 47 -4.93 -1.66 11.03
C ALA A 47 -5.50 -1.49 12.45
N VAL A 48 -6.55 -0.67 12.59
CA VAL A 48 -7.24 -0.45 13.87
C VAL A 48 -7.84 -1.76 14.39
N LEU A 49 -8.59 -2.48 13.55
CA LEU A 49 -9.18 -3.76 13.93
C LEU A 49 -8.13 -4.79 14.32
N GLY A 50 -7.01 -4.85 13.60
CA GLY A 50 -5.90 -5.73 13.94
C GLY A 50 -5.38 -5.47 15.35
N VAL A 51 -5.17 -4.21 15.72
CA VAL A 51 -4.72 -3.82 17.07
C VAL A 51 -5.78 -4.16 18.13
N VAL A 52 -7.05 -3.88 17.84
CA VAL A 52 -8.17 -4.18 18.77
C VAL A 52 -8.27 -5.68 19.05
N ILE A 53 -8.22 -6.50 18.00
CA ILE A 53 -8.26 -7.98 18.15
C ILE A 53 -7.04 -8.48 18.91
N ALA A 54 -5.83 -7.98 18.59
CA ALA A 54 -4.62 -8.38 19.28
C ALA A 54 -4.64 -8.00 20.78
N ALA A 55 -5.18 -6.83 21.09
CA ALA A 55 -5.36 -6.39 22.47
C ALA A 55 -6.39 -7.28 23.22
N ALA A 56 -7.49 -7.64 22.56
CA ALA A 56 -8.49 -8.57 23.14
C ALA A 56 -7.93 -9.97 23.37
N LEU A 57 -6.97 -10.42 22.56
CA LEU A 57 -6.25 -11.69 22.73
C LEU A 57 -5.11 -11.60 23.75
N GLY A 58 -4.85 -10.44 24.35
CA GLY A 58 -3.80 -10.24 25.34
C GLY A 58 -2.38 -10.30 24.76
N LEU A 59 -2.20 -10.05 23.46
CA LEU A 59 -0.89 -10.08 22.82
C LEU A 59 -0.02 -8.92 23.34
N GLY A 60 1.27 -9.19 23.53
CA GLY A 60 2.23 -8.16 23.90
C GLY A 60 2.46 -7.13 22.81
N HIS A 61 3.27 -6.10 23.10
CA HIS A 61 3.50 -4.97 22.18
C HIS A 61 3.96 -5.38 20.77
N SER A 62 4.87 -6.35 20.66
CA SER A 62 5.32 -6.88 19.37
C SER A 62 4.22 -7.59 18.59
N GLY A 63 3.36 -8.33 19.28
CA GLY A 63 2.20 -9.00 18.68
C GLY A 63 1.15 -8.00 18.17
N MET A 64 0.90 -6.93 18.92
CA MET A 64 0.02 -5.85 18.48
C MET A 64 0.56 -5.11 17.25
N SER A 65 1.88 -4.85 17.21
CA SER A 65 2.53 -4.24 16.03
C SER A 65 2.40 -5.14 14.80
N ALA A 66 2.65 -6.44 14.94
CA ALA A 66 2.45 -7.39 13.84
C ALA A 66 0.98 -7.44 13.39
N ALA A 67 0.04 -7.46 14.35
CA ALA A 67 -1.40 -7.48 14.05
C ALA A 67 -1.89 -6.20 13.36
N LEU A 68 -1.26 -5.05 13.65
CA LEU A 68 -1.53 -3.80 12.94
C LEU A 68 -1.24 -3.94 11.45
N TYR A 69 -0.05 -4.46 11.07
CA TYR A 69 0.31 -4.62 9.66
C TYR A 69 -0.48 -5.73 8.98
N VAL A 70 -0.70 -6.86 9.65
CA VAL A 70 -1.53 -7.95 9.14
C VAL A 70 -2.96 -7.48 8.95
N GLY A 71 -3.51 -6.76 9.92
CA GLY A 71 -4.85 -6.19 9.85
C GLY A 71 -4.97 -5.17 8.72
N ALA A 72 -3.97 -4.29 8.56
CA ALA A 72 -3.91 -3.35 7.44
C ALA A 72 -3.96 -4.09 6.10
N PHE A 73 -3.11 -5.10 5.92
CA PHE A 73 -3.06 -5.89 4.69
C PHE A 73 -4.37 -6.63 4.42
N LEU A 74 -4.89 -7.36 5.40
CA LEU A 74 -6.15 -8.12 5.26
C LEU A 74 -7.34 -7.18 5.04
N GLY A 75 -7.35 -6.00 5.66
CA GLY A 75 -8.38 -4.98 5.47
C GLY A 75 -8.45 -4.41 4.06
N THR A 76 -7.37 -4.50 3.28
CA THR A 76 -7.39 -4.08 1.87
C THR A 76 -8.23 -4.99 0.99
N ILE A 77 -8.36 -6.28 1.34
CA ILE A 77 -9.06 -7.27 0.52
C ILE A 77 -10.55 -6.88 0.32
N PRO A 78 -11.33 -6.68 1.40
CA PRO A 78 -12.73 -6.27 1.24
C PRO A 78 -12.88 -4.89 0.58
N LEU A 79 -11.93 -3.97 0.80
CA LEU A 79 -11.97 -2.65 0.18
C LEU A 79 -11.72 -2.71 -1.33
N VAL A 80 -10.76 -3.52 -1.77
CA VAL A 80 -10.53 -3.76 -3.21
C VAL A 80 -11.73 -4.47 -3.84
N ALA A 81 -12.34 -5.42 -3.14
CA ALA A 81 -13.55 -6.08 -3.60
C ALA A 81 -14.73 -5.09 -3.73
N LEU A 82 -14.91 -4.22 -2.73
CA LEU A 82 -15.92 -3.15 -2.75
C LEU A 82 -15.68 -2.18 -3.91
N MET A 83 -14.44 -1.76 -4.12
CA MET A 83 -14.09 -0.85 -5.21
C MET A 83 -14.39 -1.45 -6.58
N ARG A 84 -14.08 -2.75 -6.78
CA ARG A 84 -14.42 -3.46 -8.02
C ARG A 84 -15.93 -3.58 -8.21
N SER A 85 -16.66 -3.88 -7.14
CA SER A 85 -18.12 -3.94 -7.16
C SER A 85 -18.75 -2.60 -7.54
N LEU A 86 -18.26 -1.49 -6.96
CA LEU A 86 -18.71 -0.15 -7.29
C LEU A 86 -18.38 0.23 -8.75
N ALA A 87 -17.17 -0.08 -9.21
CA ALA A 87 -16.75 0.19 -10.57
C ALA A 87 -17.51 -0.64 -11.63
N SER A 88 -18.20 -1.71 -11.24
CA SER A 88 -19.07 -2.50 -12.14
C SER A 88 -20.45 -1.87 -12.32
N ILE A 89 -20.82 -0.87 -11.55
CA ILE A 89 -22.11 -0.18 -11.65
C ILE A 89 -22.08 0.81 -12.82
N PRO A 90 -23.02 0.75 -13.77
CA PRO A 90 -23.10 1.71 -14.87
C PRO A 90 -23.15 3.15 -14.36
N GLY A 91 -22.29 4.02 -14.91
CA GLY A 91 -22.19 5.42 -14.50
C GLY A 91 -21.17 5.72 -13.41
N ILE A 92 -20.59 4.72 -12.75
CA ILE A 92 -19.49 4.91 -11.79
C ILE A 92 -18.15 4.60 -12.48
N SER A 93 -17.29 5.62 -12.57
CA SER A 93 -15.93 5.42 -13.07
C SER A 93 -15.06 4.68 -12.05
N SER A 94 -14.01 4.00 -12.49
CA SER A 94 -13.04 3.35 -11.59
C SER A 94 -12.43 4.35 -10.60
N GLN A 95 -12.21 5.59 -11.02
CA GLN A 95 -11.71 6.66 -10.17
C GLN A 95 -12.76 7.12 -9.16
N GLY A 96 -14.03 7.21 -9.55
CA GLY A 96 -15.14 7.50 -8.65
C GLY A 96 -15.32 6.43 -7.57
N ALA A 97 -15.26 5.15 -7.97
CA ALA A 97 -15.29 4.02 -7.04
C ALA A 97 -14.11 4.08 -6.04
N ALA A 98 -12.91 4.39 -6.53
CA ALA A 98 -11.73 4.56 -5.70
C ALA A 98 -11.90 5.71 -4.68
N GLY A 99 -12.43 6.86 -5.10
CA GLY A 99 -12.71 8.00 -4.22
C GLY A 99 -13.74 7.69 -3.12
N ILE A 100 -14.80 6.96 -3.46
CA ILE A 100 -15.81 6.50 -2.48
C ILE A 100 -15.16 5.60 -1.43
N VAL A 101 -14.37 4.61 -1.87
CA VAL A 101 -13.70 3.65 -0.98
C VAL A 101 -12.66 4.34 -0.11
N LEU A 102 -11.89 5.29 -0.66
CA LEU A 102 -10.95 6.11 0.08
C LEU A 102 -11.63 6.84 1.23
N THR A 103 -12.68 7.58 0.93
CA THR A 103 -13.38 8.41 1.92
C THR A 103 -14.08 7.54 2.97
N ALA A 104 -14.80 6.50 2.54
CA ALA A 104 -15.49 5.59 3.44
C ALA A 104 -14.50 4.79 4.30
N GLY A 105 -13.41 4.31 3.72
CA GLY A 105 -12.36 3.58 4.42
C GLY A 105 -11.69 4.45 5.49
N PHE A 106 -11.26 5.66 5.12
CA PHE A 106 -10.63 6.58 6.08
C PHE A 106 -11.59 6.97 7.22
N ALA A 107 -12.83 7.34 6.88
CA ALA A 107 -13.85 7.69 7.87
C ALA A 107 -14.15 6.54 8.83
N THR A 108 -14.31 5.32 8.30
CA THR A 108 -14.52 4.11 9.11
C THR A 108 -13.32 3.83 10.03
N GLY A 109 -12.10 3.95 9.52
CA GLY A 109 -10.90 3.77 10.33
C GLY A 109 -10.78 4.79 11.45
N TYR A 110 -11.06 6.06 11.17
CA TYR A 110 -11.08 7.11 12.18
C TYR A 110 -12.18 6.92 13.22
N PHE A 111 -13.37 6.52 12.80
CA PHE A 111 -14.47 6.15 13.69
C PHE A 111 -14.07 5.01 14.63
N LEU A 112 -13.54 3.91 14.09
CA LEU A 112 -13.09 2.77 14.89
C LEU A 112 -11.97 3.17 15.86
N ALA A 113 -10.98 3.95 15.40
CA ALA A 113 -9.89 4.42 16.25
C ALA A 113 -10.39 5.30 17.39
N THR A 114 -11.49 6.03 17.21
CA THR A 114 -12.10 6.87 18.24
C THR A 114 -12.99 6.05 19.18
N TRP A 115 -13.74 5.11 18.64
CA TRP A 115 -14.65 4.25 19.39
C TRP A 115 -13.92 3.33 20.38
N PHE A 116 -12.80 2.76 19.97
CA PHE A 116 -12.02 1.83 20.79
C PHE A 116 -10.94 2.49 21.65
N LYS A 117 -11.02 3.81 21.86
CA LYS A 117 -10.08 4.49 22.79
C LYS A 117 -10.30 4.02 24.25
N PRO A 118 -9.20 3.88 25.03
CA PRO A 118 -7.79 4.09 24.67
C PRO A 118 -7.19 2.90 23.93
N LEU A 119 -6.56 3.16 22.78
CA LEU A 119 -5.85 2.12 22.05
C LEU A 119 -4.46 1.91 22.66
N PRO A 120 -4.00 0.67 22.84
CA PRO A 120 -2.70 0.34 23.46
C PRO A 120 -1.50 0.69 22.55
N LEU A 121 -1.75 0.98 21.28
CA LEU A 121 -0.77 1.44 20.30
C LEU A 121 -1.20 2.81 19.75
N ALA A 122 -0.22 3.67 19.50
CA ALA A 122 -0.45 4.97 18.85
C ALA A 122 -0.74 4.75 17.35
N VAL A 123 -2.00 4.41 17.02
CA VAL A 123 -2.43 4.16 15.62
C VAL A 123 -2.27 5.43 14.76
N SER A 124 -2.18 6.60 15.37
CA SER A 124 -1.82 7.85 14.69
C SER A 124 -0.45 7.80 14.03
N SER A 125 0.52 7.08 14.61
CA SER A 125 1.83 6.89 14.02
C SER A 125 1.80 6.09 12.72
N PHE A 126 0.79 5.27 12.51
CA PHE A 126 0.56 4.56 11.26
C PHE A 126 0.19 5.52 10.11
N LEU A 127 -0.50 6.61 10.41
CA LEU A 127 -0.85 7.64 9.41
C LEU A 127 0.33 8.52 9.04
N THR A 128 1.15 8.90 10.02
CA THR A 128 2.26 9.84 9.83
C THR A 128 3.59 9.17 9.55
N GLY A 129 3.73 7.89 9.91
CA GLY A 129 4.98 7.16 9.85
C GLY A 129 6.03 7.65 10.86
N SER A 130 7.12 6.94 10.93
CA SER A 130 8.31 7.37 11.68
C SER A 130 9.56 6.69 11.12
N VAL A 131 10.34 7.44 10.38
CA VAL A 131 11.58 6.94 9.77
C VAL A 131 12.58 6.46 10.83
N MET A 132 12.53 7.06 12.03
CA MET A 132 13.47 6.73 13.12
C MET A 132 13.12 5.43 13.86
N THR A 133 11.90 4.92 13.71
CA THR A 133 11.45 3.67 14.35
C THR A 133 11.61 2.44 13.45
N VAL A 134 12.13 2.62 12.24
CA VAL A 134 12.37 1.55 11.27
C VAL A 134 13.40 0.55 11.83
N SER A 135 13.05 -0.72 11.76
CA SER A 135 13.88 -1.84 12.19
C SER A 135 14.69 -2.43 11.02
N PRO A 136 15.76 -3.20 11.30
CA PRO A 136 16.45 -3.95 10.26
C PRO A 136 15.56 -4.96 9.51
N ALA A 137 14.51 -5.45 10.17
CA ALA A 137 13.53 -6.33 9.55
C ALA A 137 12.71 -5.59 8.48
N ASP A 138 12.35 -4.33 8.71
CA ASP A 138 11.63 -3.51 7.72
C ASP A 138 12.49 -3.26 6.48
N VAL A 139 13.79 -3.04 6.68
CA VAL A 139 14.77 -2.92 5.58
C VAL A 139 14.86 -4.22 4.77
N ALA A 140 14.89 -5.37 5.44
CA ALA A 140 14.93 -6.67 4.78
C ALA A 140 13.64 -6.92 3.96
N TRP A 141 12.48 -6.60 4.52
CA TRP A 141 11.21 -6.68 3.79
C TRP A 141 11.16 -5.73 2.60
N ALA A 142 11.61 -4.48 2.75
CA ALA A 142 11.70 -3.52 1.65
C ALA A 142 12.61 -4.03 0.53
N GLY A 143 13.77 -4.57 0.88
CA GLY A 143 14.70 -5.17 -0.07
C GLY A 143 14.11 -6.39 -0.79
N ALA A 144 13.43 -7.28 -0.06
CA ALA A 144 12.77 -8.43 -0.64
C ALA A 144 11.66 -8.03 -1.63
N VAL A 145 10.80 -7.09 -1.24
CA VAL A 145 9.71 -6.61 -2.11
C VAL A 145 10.27 -5.89 -3.34
N LEU A 146 11.31 -5.06 -3.19
CA LEU A 146 11.98 -4.41 -4.32
C LEU A 146 12.57 -5.45 -5.28
N THR A 147 13.24 -6.48 -4.76
CA THR A 147 13.83 -7.55 -5.57
C THR A 147 12.75 -8.31 -6.35
N VAL A 148 11.65 -8.66 -5.69
CA VAL A 148 10.51 -9.32 -6.34
C VAL A 148 9.89 -8.40 -7.39
N ALA A 149 9.70 -7.11 -7.08
CA ALA A 149 9.14 -6.14 -8.02
C ALA A 149 10.03 -6.00 -9.27
N LEU A 150 11.35 -5.89 -9.08
CA LEU A 150 12.32 -5.85 -10.18
C LEU A 150 12.27 -7.12 -11.03
N ALA A 151 12.23 -8.30 -10.39
CA ALA A 151 12.14 -9.58 -11.10
C ALA A 151 10.84 -9.70 -11.92
N VAL A 152 9.70 -9.33 -11.35
CA VAL A 152 8.39 -9.34 -12.02
C VAL A 152 8.37 -8.37 -13.19
N VAL A 153 8.87 -7.15 -12.99
CA VAL A 153 8.95 -6.14 -14.05
C VAL A 153 9.93 -6.58 -15.13
N ALA A 154 11.12 -7.07 -14.78
CA ALA A 154 12.11 -7.54 -15.76
C ALA A 154 11.58 -8.70 -16.61
N ALA A 155 10.87 -9.66 -15.99
CA ALA A 155 10.30 -10.80 -16.69
C ALA A 155 9.10 -10.43 -17.58
N GLY A 156 8.32 -9.40 -17.18
CA GLY A 156 7.06 -9.03 -17.82
C GLY A 156 7.04 -7.65 -18.47
N HIS A 157 8.17 -6.90 -18.51
CA HIS A 157 8.17 -5.48 -18.89
C HIS A 157 7.48 -5.17 -20.22
N ARG A 158 7.72 -6.01 -21.25
CA ARG A 158 7.11 -5.82 -22.60
C ARG A 158 5.59 -5.95 -22.55
N GLN A 159 5.08 -6.91 -21.76
CA GLN A 159 3.63 -7.15 -21.64
C GLN A 159 2.97 -6.08 -20.75
N LEU A 160 3.65 -5.66 -19.69
CA LEU A 160 3.18 -4.59 -18.81
C LEU A 160 3.14 -3.25 -19.53
N LEU A 161 4.18 -2.92 -20.30
CA LEU A 161 4.20 -1.70 -21.12
C LEU A 161 3.14 -1.74 -22.22
N ALA A 162 3.02 -2.86 -22.96
CA ALA A 162 1.97 -3.01 -23.97
C ALA A 162 0.57 -2.83 -23.36
N HIS A 163 0.33 -3.37 -22.16
CA HIS A 163 -0.94 -3.18 -21.45
C HIS A 163 -1.21 -1.71 -21.11
N CYS A 164 -0.19 -0.97 -20.70
CA CYS A 164 -0.35 0.44 -20.33
C CYS A 164 -0.54 1.37 -21.56
N PHE A 165 0.15 1.10 -22.66
CA PHE A 165 0.17 1.99 -23.84
C PHE A 165 -0.84 1.59 -24.93
N ASP A 166 -1.10 0.30 -25.11
CA ASP A 166 -2.01 -0.21 -26.14
C ASP A 166 -2.88 -1.36 -25.61
N PRO A 167 -3.88 -1.04 -24.77
CA PRO A 167 -4.80 -2.03 -24.24
C PRO A 167 -5.70 -2.69 -25.32
N ALA A 168 -5.77 -2.11 -26.51
CA ALA A 168 -6.56 -2.62 -27.63
C ALA A 168 -5.80 -3.68 -28.47
N ASP A 169 -4.47 -3.82 -28.30
CA ASP A 169 -3.70 -4.87 -28.97
C ASP A 169 -4.19 -6.26 -28.56
N PRO A 170 -4.50 -7.17 -29.54
CA PRO A 170 -4.94 -8.53 -29.25
C PRO A 170 -3.97 -9.36 -28.39
N GLY A 171 -2.66 -9.04 -28.45
CA GLY A 171 -1.63 -9.62 -27.60
C GLY A 171 -1.72 -9.15 -26.15
N ALA A 172 -1.95 -7.85 -25.94
CA ALA A 172 -2.17 -7.25 -24.64
C ALA A 172 -3.50 -7.70 -24.03
N ALA A 173 -4.56 -7.81 -24.84
CA ALA A 173 -5.90 -8.22 -24.40
C ALA A 173 -5.92 -9.63 -23.80
N ARG A 174 -5.15 -10.59 -24.33
CA ARG A 174 -5.06 -11.96 -23.81
C ARG A 174 -4.48 -12.03 -22.39
N GLY A 175 -3.68 -11.04 -21.99
CA GLY A 175 -3.05 -10.96 -20.66
C GLY A 175 -3.59 -9.83 -19.79
N ALA A 176 -4.57 -9.05 -20.25
CA ALA A 176 -5.01 -7.81 -19.59
C ALA A 176 -5.35 -8.00 -18.10
N SER A 177 -6.19 -8.97 -17.78
CA SER A 177 -6.57 -9.24 -16.38
C SER A 177 -5.42 -9.73 -15.50
N ARG A 178 -4.41 -10.37 -16.09
CA ARG A 178 -3.20 -10.80 -15.38
C ARG A 178 -2.27 -9.61 -15.15
N ASN A 179 -2.04 -8.80 -16.17
CA ASN A 179 -1.17 -7.63 -16.10
C ASN A 179 -1.74 -6.60 -15.13
N GLU A 180 -3.04 -6.35 -15.17
CA GLU A 180 -3.74 -5.52 -14.19
C GLU A 180 -3.51 -6.04 -12.76
N ARG A 181 -3.71 -7.33 -12.50
CA ARG A 181 -3.49 -7.93 -11.17
C ARG A 181 -2.04 -7.81 -10.71
N ILE A 182 -1.08 -7.92 -11.63
CA ILE A 182 0.34 -7.73 -11.32
C ILE A 182 0.60 -6.28 -10.89
N ILE A 183 0.13 -5.30 -11.66
CA ILE A 183 0.30 -3.88 -11.33
C ILE A 183 -0.35 -3.56 -9.98
N LEU A 184 -1.60 -4.00 -9.76
CA LEU A 184 -2.29 -3.79 -8.48
C LEU A 184 -1.57 -4.47 -7.31
N GLY A 185 -1.04 -5.68 -7.52
CA GLY A 185 -0.24 -6.39 -6.52
C GLY A 185 1.07 -5.68 -6.18
N LEU A 186 1.76 -5.13 -7.18
CA LEU A 186 2.97 -4.33 -6.99
C LEU A 186 2.67 -3.05 -6.19
N ILE A 187 1.58 -2.36 -6.52
CA ILE A 187 1.13 -1.16 -5.78
C ILE A 187 0.85 -1.52 -4.32
N LEU A 188 0.08 -2.59 -4.08
CA LEU A 188 -0.25 -3.04 -2.73
C LEU A 188 1.00 -3.39 -1.91
N ALA A 189 1.94 -4.13 -2.51
CA ALA A 189 3.20 -4.49 -1.87
C ALA A 189 4.06 -3.25 -1.55
N ALA A 190 4.18 -2.31 -2.49
CA ALA A 190 4.94 -1.08 -2.30
C ALA A 190 4.35 -0.22 -1.18
N VAL A 191 3.03 -0.03 -1.16
CA VAL A 191 2.32 0.71 -0.11
C VAL A 191 2.57 0.07 1.25
N THR A 192 2.36 -1.25 1.37
CA THR A 192 2.48 -1.97 2.65
C THR A 192 3.87 -1.82 3.27
N VAL A 193 4.92 -1.84 2.44
CA VAL A 193 6.30 -1.72 2.92
C VAL A 193 6.69 -0.26 3.22
N ALA A 194 6.07 0.71 2.54
CA ALA A 194 6.36 2.13 2.77
C ALA A 194 5.72 2.66 4.06
N ILE A 195 4.56 2.14 4.47
CA ILE A 195 3.78 2.65 5.62
C ILE A 195 4.59 2.76 6.93
N PRO A 196 5.41 1.79 7.36
CA PRO A 196 6.15 1.90 8.62
C PRO A 196 7.03 3.14 8.73
N ALA A 197 7.69 3.48 7.64
CA ALA A 197 8.64 4.59 7.62
C ALA A 197 7.95 5.95 7.37
N VAL A 198 7.10 6.00 6.35
CA VAL A 198 6.57 7.30 5.87
C VAL A 198 5.08 7.51 6.18
N GLY A 199 4.42 6.50 6.72
CA GLY A 199 2.99 6.52 6.99
C GLY A 199 2.13 6.43 5.73
N THR A 200 0.82 6.38 5.91
CA THR A 200 -0.11 6.24 4.80
C THR A 200 -0.14 7.48 3.91
N ILE A 201 -0.02 8.68 4.50
CA ILE A 201 -0.13 9.95 3.77
C ILE A 201 1.06 10.16 2.82
N LEU A 202 2.29 9.90 3.28
CA LEU A 202 3.49 10.11 2.46
C LEU A 202 3.75 8.95 1.49
N SER A 203 3.21 7.76 1.76
CA SER A 203 3.39 6.60 0.87
C SER A 203 2.87 6.86 -0.55
N ILE A 204 1.73 7.56 -0.67
CA ILE A 204 1.18 7.92 -1.98
C ILE A 204 2.06 8.95 -2.70
N ALA A 205 2.57 9.95 -1.97
CA ALA A 205 3.45 10.94 -2.57
C ALA A 205 4.74 10.28 -3.11
N LEU A 206 5.26 9.28 -2.40
CA LEU A 206 6.46 8.54 -2.80
C LEU A 206 6.22 7.70 -4.08
N ILE A 207 4.99 7.24 -4.30
CA ILE A 207 4.61 6.49 -5.51
C ILE A 207 4.27 7.45 -6.66
N ALA A 208 3.55 8.54 -6.39
CA ALA A 208 3.05 9.44 -7.42
C ALA A 208 4.12 10.44 -7.90
N ALA A 209 4.88 11.06 -6.99
CA ALA A 209 5.80 12.14 -7.33
C ALA A 209 6.95 11.74 -8.28
N PRO A 210 7.59 10.56 -8.17
CA PRO A 210 8.64 10.17 -9.11
C PRO A 210 8.13 9.83 -10.51
N ALA A 211 6.82 9.61 -10.67
CA ALA A 211 6.18 9.18 -11.91
C ALA A 211 5.49 10.33 -12.66
N ALA A 212 5.27 11.47 -12.00
CA ALA A 212 4.63 12.66 -12.56
C ALA A 212 5.62 13.57 -13.25
#